data_69e2e2ef23f0ec3bf6e2db99e73e15df
#
_entry.id   69e2e2ef23f0ec3bf6e2db99e73e15df
#
_cell.length_a   1.000
_cell.length_b   1.000
_cell.length_c   1.000
_cell.angle_alpha   90.00
_cell.angle_beta   90.00
_cell.angle_gamma   90.00
#
_symmetry.space_group_name_H-M   'P 1'
#
loop_
_entity.id
_entity.type
_entity.pdbx_description
1 polymer ?
#
loop_
_entity_poly.entity_id
_entity_poly.type
_entity_poly.pdbx_seq_one_letter_code
_entity_poly.pdbx_strand_id
1 'polypeptide(L)'
;GTGTSRLDRYGLPEQLGHATLELRRGYAAEAMSNETALAGLTAMAALLRLLPERDPHPSLYEVTLFVLGFLDDDSVWPALLVRWEMALLVEIGFGLDLASCAATGSNDALVYVSPKSGRAVSASAGEPYRDKLLALPAFLVKGRQAPPTSRDVRDGLALGRYFLERRVLAPRG
;
A
#
# COMPACT_ATOMS: atom_id res chain seq x y z
N GLY A 1 -14.58 -15.61 19.64
CA GLY A 1 -13.61 -15.46 18.60
C GLY A 1 -13.53 -14.01 18.14
N THR A 2 -12.56 -13.28 18.65
CA THR A 2 -12.23 -11.94 18.17
C THR A 2 -11.66 -12.07 16.76
N GLY A 3 -12.52 -11.97 15.78
CA GLY A 3 -12.06 -11.86 14.38
C GLY A 3 -11.24 -10.59 14.24
N THR A 4 -9.96 -10.73 13.94
CA THR A 4 -9.12 -9.65 13.44
C THR A 4 -9.88 -8.96 12.31
N SER A 5 -10.17 -7.68 12.46
CA SER A 5 -10.90 -6.96 11.42
C SER A 5 -10.13 -7.08 10.11
N ARG A 6 -10.81 -7.17 8.99
CA ARG A 6 -10.17 -7.26 7.67
C ARG A 6 -9.17 -6.13 7.42
N LEU A 7 -9.36 -5.00 8.08
CA LEU A 7 -8.51 -3.81 7.97
C LEU A 7 -7.16 -3.97 8.67
N ASP A 8 -7.10 -4.79 9.74
CA ASP A 8 -5.85 -5.13 10.44
C ASP A 8 -4.83 -5.78 9.50
N ARG A 9 -5.32 -6.55 8.54
CA ARG A 9 -4.48 -7.25 7.57
C ARG A 9 -3.61 -6.29 6.76
N TYR A 10 -4.06 -5.07 6.58
CA TYR A 10 -3.36 -4.02 5.83
C TYR A 10 -2.65 -3.00 6.72
N GLY A 11 -2.60 -3.28 8.03
CA GLY A 11 -1.96 -2.38 8.99
C GLY A 11 -2.73 -1.08 9.22
N LEU A 12 -4.05 -1.12 9.09
CA LEU A 12 -4.94 0.02 9.29
C LEU A 12 -5.58 -0.05 10.68
N PRO A 13 -5.89 1.10 11.33
CA PRO A 13 -6.53 1.11 12.65
C PRO A 13 -7.92 0.49 12.64
N GLU A 14 -8.28 -0.21 13.72
CA GLU A 14 -9.55 -0.93 13.84
C GLU A 14 -10.80 -0.04 13.92
N GLN A 15 -10.66 1.25 14.19
CA GLN A 15 -11.79 2.14 14.50
C GLN A 15 -12.42 2.81 13.27
N LEU A 16 -12.89 2.02 12.31
CA LEU A 16 -13.30 2.60 11.03
C LEU A 16 -14.74 2.35 10.59
N GLY A 17 -15.46 1.49 11.31
CA GLY A 17 -16.81 1.10 10.90
C GLY A 17 -17.82 2.26 10.82
N HIS A 18 -17.66 3.31 11.62
CA HIS A 18 -18.63 4.41 11.73
C HIS A 18 -18.32 5.62 10.86
N ALA A 19 -17.06 5.85 10.51
CA ALA A 19 -16.64 6.99 9.70
C ALA A 19 -16.97 6.81 8.20
N THR A 20 -17.15 5.58 7.74
CA THR A 20 -17.28 5.26 6.32
C THR A 20 -18.58 5.74 5.67
N LEU A 21 -19.66 5.90 6.43
CA LEU A 21 -20.96 6.32 5.89
C LEU A 21 -21.07 7.83 5.70
N GLU A 22 -20.46 8.63 6.57
CA GLU A 22 -20.44 10.09 6.46
C GLU A 22 -19.48 10.56 5.36
N LEU A 23 -18.48 9.76 5.02
CA LEU A 23 -17.43 10.07 4.07
C LEU A 23 -17.84 9.94 2.60
N ARG A 24 -19.02 9.38 2.29
CA ARG A 24 -19.50 9.25 0.92
C ARG A 24 -19.90 10.55 0.25
N ARG A 25 -20.04 11.62 1.06
CA ARG A 25 -20.50 12.93 0.56
C ARG A 25 -19.35 13.91 0.57
N GLY A 26 -18.84 14.26 -0.58
CA GLY A 26 -17.96 15.40 -0.72
C GLY A 26 -16.50 15.11 -1.05
N TYR A 27 -16.10 13.86 -1.30
CA TYR A 27 -14.72 13.54 -1.67
C TYR A 27 -14.20 14.34 -2.87
N ALA A 28 -15.05 14.54 -3.87
CA ALA A 28 -14.66 15.31 -5.04
C ALA A 28 -14.45 16.79 -4.71
N ALA A 29 -15.26 17.36 -3.83
CA ALA A 29 -15.13 18.75 -3.43
C ALA A 29 -13.87 18.98 -2.59
N GLU A 30 -13.57 18.10 -1.64
CA GLU A 30 -12.36 18.17 -0.83
C GLU A 30 -11.11 17.94 -1.68
N ALA A 31 -11.14 16.95 -2.57
CA ALA A 31 -10.03 16.63 -3.46
C ALA A 31 -9.75 17.76 -4.46
N MET A 32 -10.76 18.50 -4.91
CA MET A 32 -10.59 19.61 -5.83
C MET A 32 -9.93 20.83 -5.18
N SER A 33 -9.96 20.96 -3.86
CA SER A 33 -9.28 22.04 -3.14
C SER A 33 -7.80 21.77 -2.91
N ASN A 34 -7.32 20.54 -3.18
CA ASN A 34 -5.94 20.12 -2.97
C ASN A 34 -5.45 19.34 -4.20
N GLU A 35 -4.50 19.92 -4.94
CA GLU A 35 -3.93 19.29 -6.15
C GLU A 35 -3.33 17.90 -5.90
N THR A 36 -2.68 17.73 -4.75
CA THR A 36 -2.05 16.45 -4.38
C THR A 36 -3.10 15.37 -4.11
N ALA A 37 -4.17 15.74 -3.41
CA ALA A 37 -5.29 14.83 -3.15
C ALA A 37 -6.00 14.44 -4.45
N LEU A 38 -6.19 15.38 -5.37
CA LEU A 38 -6.79 15.11 -6.68
C LEU A 38 -5.92 14.15 -7.49
N ALA A 39 -4.60 14.33 -7.49
CA ALA A 39 -3.67 13.44 -8.17
C ALA A 39 -3.75 12.00 -7.59
N GLY A 40 -3.80 11.87 -6.27
CA GLY A 40 -3.97 10.59 -5.59
C GLY A 40 -5.29 9.90 -5.94
N LEU A 41 -6.39 10.66 -5.90
CA LEU A 41 -7.71 10.15 -6.26
C LEU A 41 -7.76 9.68 -7.72
N THR A 42 -7.16 10.44 -8.62
CA THR A 42 -7.08 10.08 -10.04
C THR A 42 -6.28 8.80 -10.24
N ALA A 43 -5.15 8.66 -9.55
CA ALA A 43 -4.33 7.46 -9.60
C ALA A 43 -5.09 6.23 -9.09
N MET A 44 -5.78 6.35 -7.95
CA MET A 44 -6.61 5.27 -7.39
C MET A 44 -7.72 4.86 -8.37
N ALA A 45 -8.41 5.81 -8.97
CA ALA A 45 -9.48 5.53 -9.93
C ALA A 45 -8.93 4.79 -11.17
N ALA A 46 -7.78 5.20 -11.67
CA ALA A 46 -7.14 4.56 -12.82
C ALA A 46 -6.75 3.10 -12.49
N LEU A 47 -6.21 2.86 -11.31
CA LEU A 47 -5.80 1.52 -10.88
C LEU A 47 -7.01 0.61 -10.61
N LEU A 48 -8.09 1.14 -10.04
CA LEU A 48 -9.33 0.37 -9.82
C LEU A 48 -9.96 -0.12 -11.12
N ARG A 49 -9.80 0.60 -12.23
CA ARG A 49 -10.29 0.18 -13.55
C ARG A 49 -9.59 -1.07 -14.08
N LEU A 50 -8.43 -1.43 -13.51
CA LEU A 50 -7.70 -2.63 -13.90
C LEU A 50 -8.30 -3.91 -13.28
N LEU A 51 -9.16 -3.78 -12.29
CA LEU A 51 -9.84 -4.91 -11.67
C LEU A 51 -10.95 -5.44 -12.56
N PRO A 52 -11.18 -6.77 -12.58
CA PRO A 52 -12.33 -7.33 -13.28
C PRO A 52 -13.65 -6.80 -12.73
N GLU A 53 -14.51 -6.29 -13.59
CA GLU A 53 -15.79 -5.66 -13.20
C GLU A 53 -16.76 -6.60 -12.47
N ARG A 54 -16.62 -7.89 -12.68
CA ARG A 54 -17.58 -8.90 -12.18
C ARG A 54 -17.20 -9.52 -10.85
N ASP A 55 -15.98 -9.29 -10.38
CA ASP A 55 -15.51 -9.89 -9.14
C ASP A 55 -15.71 -8.90 -7.99
N PRO A 56 -16.39 -9.30 -6.91
CA PRO A 56 -16.53 -8.44 -5.75
C PRO A 56 -15.20 -8.33 -4.99
N HIS A 57 -14.83 -7.12 -4.62
CA HIS A 57 -13.62 -6.83 -3.86
C HIS A 57 -13.96 -6.07 -2.56
N PRO A 58 -14.72 -6.67 -1.63
CA PRO A 58 -15.23 -5.95 -0.46
C PRO A 58 -14.13 -5.43 0.46
N SER A 59 -13.04 -6.17 0.63
CA SER A 59 -11.91 -5.73 1.47
C SER A 59 -11.20 -4.52 0.88
N LEU A 60 -10.98 -4.52 -0.43
CA LEU A 60 -10.37 -3.39 -1.11
C LEU A 60 -11.30 -2.17 -1.10
N TYR A 61 -12.60 -2.38 -1.23
CA TYR A 61 -13.60 -1.31 -1.13
C TYR A 61 -13.52 -0.61 0.23
N GLU A 62 -13.46 -1.37 1.31
CA GLU A 62 -13.35 -0.83 2.67
C GLU A 62 -12.06 -0.01 2.84
N VAL A 63 -10.92 -0.54 2.38
CA VAL A 63 -9.63 0.16 2.43
C VAL A 63 -9.68 1.44 1.60
N THR A 64 -10.30 1.40 0.43
CA THR A 64 -10.45 2.57 -0.45
C THR A 64 -11.24 3.68 0.24
N LEU A 65 -12.38 3.34 0.83
CA LEU A 65 -13.19 4.32 1.58
C LEU A 65 -12.41 4.93 2.74
N PHE A 66 -11.61 4.13 3.41
CA PHE A 66 -10.76 4.61 4.50
C PHE A 66 -9.75 5.64 4.04
N VAL A 67 -8.98 5.31 3.00
CA VAL A 67 -7.97 6.22 2.45
C VAL A 67 -8.60 7.52 1.97
N LEU A 68 -9.75 7.43 1.30
CA LEU A 68 -10.48 8.61 0.84
C LEU A 68 -10.89 9.55 1.98
N GLY A 69 -11.13 9.01 3.17
CA GLY A 69 -11.47 9.81 4.35
C GLY A 69 -10.35 10.71 4.87
N PHE A 70 -9.10 10.49 4.42
CA PHE A 70 -7.94 11.27 4.85
C PHE A 70 -7.36 12.16 3.75
N LEU A 71 -8.07 12.39 2.65
CA LEU A 71 -7.58 13.21 1.54
C LEU A 71 -7.31 14.67 1.92
N ASP A 72 -7.93 15.17 2.97
CA ASP A 72 -7.71 16.51 3.50
C ASP A 72 -6.48 16.62 4.40
N ASP A 73 -5.83 15.50 4.73
CA ASP A 73 -4.65 15.46 5.60
C ASP A 73 -3.40 15.07 4.81
N ASP A 74 -2.67 16.07 4.31
CA ASP A 74 -1.46 15.89 3.52
C ASP A 74 -0.34 15.17 4.27
N SER A 75 -0.39 15.14 5.60
CA SER A 75 0.60 14.44 6.41
C SER A 75 0.36 12.94 6.51
N VAL A 76 -0.86 12.49 6.27
CA VAL A 76 -1.31 11.11 6.49
C VAL A 76 -1.63 10.38 5.19
N TRP A 77 -2.38 11.01 4.29
CA TRP A 77 -2.94 10.30 3.14
C TRP A 77 -1.89 9.74 2.17
N PRO A 78 -0.72 10.35 1.95
CA PRO A 78 0.27 9.76 1.02
C PRO A 78 0.76 8.39 1.48
N ALA A 79 1.00 8.21 2.78
CA ALA A 79 1.35 6.90 3.34
C ALA A 79 0.20 5.90 3.24
N LEU A 80 -1.03 6.36 3.42
CA LEU A 80 -2.22 5.53 3.23
C LEU A 80 -2.41 5.10 1.77
N LEU A 81 -2.06 5.96 0.83
CA LEU A 81 -2.07 5.61 -0.59
C LEU A 81 -1.11 4.46 -0.88
N VAL A 82 0.09 4.49 -0.30
CA VAL A 82 1.05 3.38 -0.42
C VAL A 82 0.45 2.09 0.14
N ARG A 83 -0.16 2.14 1.32
CA ARG A 83 -0.82 0.97 1.92
C ARG A 83 -1.98 0.46 1.06
N TRP A 84 -2.72 1.36 0.43
CA TRP A 84 -3.78 1.00 -0.50
C TRP A 84 -3.24 0.29 -1.74
N GLU A 85 -2.11 0.74 -2.28
CA GLU A 85 -1.45 0.05 -3.39
C GLU A 85 -1.00 -1.36 -3.01
N MET A 86 -0.49 -1.55 -1.79
CA MET A 86 -0.14 -2.88 -1.27
C MET A 86 -1.38 -3.77 -1.16
N ALA A 87 -2.50 -3.22 -0.69
CA ALA A 87 -3.78 -3.94 -0.63
C ALA A 87 -4.30 -4.31 -2.03
N LEU A 88 -4.15 -3.42 -2.99
CA LEU A 88 -4.50 -3.71 -4.38
C LEU A 88 -3.69 -4.87 -4.94
N LEU A 89 -2.37 -4.90 -4.69
CA LEU A 89 -1.52 -6.01 -5.10
C LEU A 89 -1.99 -7.35 -4.51
N VAL A 90 -2.38 -7.36 -3.24
CA VAL A 90 -2.96 -8.56 -2.60
C VAL A 90 -4.23 -8.99 -3.33
N GLU A 91 -5.11 -8.06 -3.65
CA GLU A 91 -6.40 -8.33 -4.28
C GLU A 91 -6.26 -8.93 -5.68
N ILE A 92 -5.24 -8.49 -6.43
CA ILE A 92 -4.97 -9.04 -7.76
C ILE A 92 -4.10 -10.31 -7.74
N GLY A 93 -3.76 -10.82 -6.55
CA GLY A 93 -3.02 -12.07 -6.38
C GLY A 93 -1.51 -11.94 -6.33
N PHE A 94 -0.96 -10.73 -6.26
CA PHE A 94 0.48 -10.46 -6.25
C PHE A 94 0.95 -9.72 -4.99
N GLY A 95 0.32 -9.97 -3.85
CA GLY A 95 0.69 -9.37 -2.58
C GLY A 95 2.16 -9.61 -2.22
N LEU A 96 2.80 -8.58 -1.67
CA LEU A 96 4.18 -8.69 -1.21
C LEU A 96 4.24 -9.43 0.12
N ASP A 97 5.28 -10.22 0.33
CA ASP A 97 5.56 -10.88 1.60
C ASP A 97 6.67 -10.12 2.34
N LEU A 98 6.27 -9.28 3.26
CA LEU A 98 7.16 -8.40 4.02
C LEU A 98 7.38 -8.87 5.46
N ALA A 99 7.00 -10.11 5.78
CA ALA A 99 7.05 -10.63 7.13
C ALA A 99 8.43 -11.13 7.55
N SER A 100 9.20 -11.66 6.60
CA SER A 100 10.52 -12.22 6.90
C SER A 100 11.46 -12.09 5.70
N CYS A 101 12.76 -12.15 5.98
CA CYS A 101 13.80 -12.12 4.94
C CYS A 101 13.76 -13.38 4.07
N ALA A 102 13.74 -13.19 2.77
CA ALA A 102 13.73 -14.29 1.80
C ALA A 102 14.98 -15.16 1.88
N ALA A 103 16.12 -14.59 2.27
CA ALA A 103 17.40 -15.29 2.33
C ALA A 103 17.64 -15.97 3.68
N THR A 104 17.28 -15.34 4.79
CA THR A 104 17.63 -15.80 6.15
C THR A 104 16.44 -16.27 6.96
N GLY A 105 15.21 -15.91 6.58
CA GLY A 105 14.00 -16.18 7.36
C GLY A 105 13.83 -15.26 8.58
N SER A 106 14.79 -14.39 8.86
CA SER A 106 14.73 -13.44 9.97
C SER A 106 13.70 -12.33 9.68
N ASN A 107 13.10 -11.81 10.74
CA ASN A 107 12.22 -10.63 10.65
C ASN A 107 12.93 -9.35 11.09
N ASP A 108 14.23 -9.40 11.36
CA ASP A 108 15.03 -8.25 11.76
C ASP A 108 15.58 -7.48 10.56
N ALA A 109 15.62 -6.16 10.71
CA ALA A 109 16.27 -5.25 9.77
C ALA A 109 15.84 -5.47 8.31
N LEU A 110 14.54 -5.62 8.08
CA LEU A 110 13.96 -5.74 6.74
C LEU A 110 13.95 -4.36 6.10
N VAL A 111 14.82 -4.13 5.12
CA VAL A 111 15.04 -2.83 4.49
C VAL A 111 14.98 -2.86 2.97
N TYR A 112 14.89 -4.05 2.37
CA TYR A 112 14.81 -4.24 0.93
C TYR A 112 13.66 -5.17 0.55
N VAL A 113 13.26 -5.10 -0.71
CA VAL A 113 12.33 -6.06 -1.34
C VAL A 113 12.97 -6.60 -2.62
N SER A 114 12.93 -7.91 -2.79
CA SER A 114 13.38 -8.55 -4.01
C SER A 114 12.42 -8.24 -5.18
N PRO A 115 12.93 -7.68 -6.29
CA PRO A 115 12.07 -7.39 -7.44
C PRO A 115 11.55 -8.66 -8.13
N LYS A 116 12.21 -9.79 -7.94
CA LYS A 116 11.78 -11.07 -8.53
C LYS A 116 10.66 -11.73 -7.75
N SER A 117 10.77 -11.75 -6.43
CA SER A 117 9.85 -12.53 -5.59
C SER A 117 8.82 -11.67 -4.84
N GLY A 118 9.04 -10.36 -4.71
CA GLY A 118 8.19 -9.51 -3.86
C GLY A 118 8.35 -9.78 -2.37
N ARG A 119 9.43 -10.47 -1.95
CA ARG A 119 9.72 -10.79 -0.55
C ARG A 119 10.72 -9.82 0.04
N ALA A 120 10.56 -9.55 1.32
CA ALA A 120 11.49 -8.69 2.07
C ALA A 120 12.88 -9.31 2.15
N VAL A 121 13.89 -8.46 2.23
CA VAL A 121 15.29 -8.86 2.41
C VAL A 121 15.90 -7.99 3.50
N SER A 122 16.64 -8.63 4.42
CA SER A 122 17.32 -7.93 5.51
C SER A 122 18.49 -7.09 5.01
N ALA A 123 18.92 -6.12 5.84
CA ALA A 123 20.04 -5.25 5.52
C ALA A 123 21.32 -6.04 5.23
N SER A 124 21.63 -7.02 6.08
CA SER A 124 22.84 -7.84 5.93
C SER A 124 22.81 -8.72 4.69
N ALA A 125 21.70 -9.40 4.44
CA ALA A 125 21.55 -10.28 3.28
C ALA A 125 21.50 -9.52 1.96
N GLY A 126 20.93 -8.31 1.98
CA GLY A 126 20.74 -7.49 0.78
C GLY A 126 21.92 -6.59 0.43
N GLU A 127 22.85 -6.34 1.35
CA GLU A 127 23.94 -5.39 1.14
C GLU A 127 24.77 -5.67 -0.15
N PRO A 128 25.16 -6.91 -0.44
CA PRO A 128 25.87 -7.21 -1.69
C PRO A 128 25.04 -6.95 -2.97
N TYR A 129 23.72 -6.89 -2.84
CA TYR A 129 22.77 -6.78 -3.97
C TYR A 129 21.95 -5.51 -3.93
N ARG A 130 22.32 -4.54 -3.10
CA ARG A 130 21.53 -3.31 -2.87
C ARG A 130 21.12 -2.59 -4.16
N ASP A 131 21.98 -2.59 -5.17
CA ASP A 131 21.71 -1.92 -6.45
C ASP A 131 20.64 -2.64 -7.30
N LYS A 132 20.33 -3.88 -6.94
CA LYS A 132 19.33 -4.72 -7.63
C LYS A 132 18.07 -4.92 -6.80
N LEU A 133 18.01 -4.36 -5.60
CA LEU A 133 16.90 -4.50 -4.69
C LEU A 133 16.12 -3.18 -4.61
N LEU A 134 14.83 -3.30 -4.26
CA LEU A 134 13.98 -2.15 -4.02
C LEU A 134 14.04 -1.76 -2.55
N ALA A 135 13.90 -0.48 -2.26
CA ALA A 135 13.83 0.00 -0.88
C ALA A 135 12.51 -0.41 -0.23
N LEU A 136 12.57 -0.92 1.00
CA LEU A 136 11.40 -1.24 1.81
C LEU A 136 11.24 -0.17 2.89
N PRO A 137 10.21 0.70 2.80
CA PRO A 137 9.96 1.68 3.84
C PRO A 137 9.61 1.04 5.16
N ALA A 138 10.11 1.60 6.25
CA ALA A 138 9.91 1.07 7.60
C ALA A 138 8.42 0.97 7.99
N PHE A 139 7.58 1.90 7.55
CA PHE A 139 6.16 1.90 7.92
C PHE A 139 5.37 0.73 7.32
N LEU A 140 5.89 0.06 6.31
CA LEU A 140 5.28 -1.16 5.74
C LEU A 140 5.68 -2.42 6.50
N VAL A 141 6.67 -2.34 7.38
CA VAL A 141 7.12 -3.48 8.18
C VAL A 141 6.28 -3.56 9.46
N LYS A 142 5.64 -4.70 9.67
CA LYS A 142 4.79 -4.93 10.84
C LYS A 142 5.60 -4.76 12.14
N GLY A 143 5.03 -4.05 13.11
CA GLY A 143 5.67 -3.79 14.40
C GLY A 143 6.52 -2.55 14.47
N ARG A 144 6.78 -1.85 13.38
CA ARG A 144 7.47 -0.57 13.38
C ARG A 144 6.47 0.58 13.46
N GLN A 145 6.62 1.41 14.48
CA GLN A 145 5.66 2.48 14.80
C GLN A 145 6.17 3.89 14.52
N ALA A 146 7.30 4.03 13.85
CA ALA A 146 7.80 5.36 13.50
C ALA A 146 6.91 6.02 12.44
N PRO A 147 6.59 7.33 12.57
CA PRO A 147 5.85 8.03 11.52
C PRO A 147 6.62 8.01 10.20
N PRO A 148 5.94 7.82 9.05
CA PRO A 148 6.60 7.79 7.76
C PRO A 148 7.23 9.15 7.43
N THR A 149 8.44 9.12 6.91
CA THR A 149 9.11 10.31 6.36
C THR A 149 8.70 10.51 4.90
N SER A 150 9.00 11.68 4.33
CA SER A 150 8.79 11.94 2.90
C SER A 150 9.54 10.93 2.02
N ARG A 151 10.73 10.52 2.45
CA ARG A 151 11.52 9.50 1.76
C ARG A 151 10.83 8.13 1.81
N ASP A 152 10.30 7.75 2.96
CA ASP A 152 9.54 6.49 3.12
C ASP A 152 8.35 6.43 2.18
N VAL A 153 7.62 7.52 2.04
CA VAL A 153 6.48 7.61 1.13
C VAL A 153 6.94 7.48 -0.32
N ARG A 154 8.00 8.17 -0.71
CA ARG A 154 8.56 8.06 -2.07
C ARG A 154 9.01 6.64 -2.38
N ASP A 155 9.71 6.01 -1.45
CA ASP A 155 10.17 4.63 -1.60
C ASP A 155 8.97 3.67 -1.69
N GLY A 156 7.94 3.89 -0.90
CA GLY A 156 6.70 3.11 -0.94
C GLY A 156 5.94 3.24 -2.25
N LEU A 157 5.82 4.46 -2.78
CA LEU A 157 5.19 4.71 -4.08
C LEU A 157 5.99 4.06 -5.21
N ALA A 158 7.32 4.15 -5.16
CA ALA A 158 8.19 3.50 -6.14
C ALA A 158 8.05 1.97 -6.09
N LEU A 159 7.97 1.40 -4.89
CA LEU A 159 7.78 -0.03 -4.68
C LEU A 159 6.43 -0.50 -5.26
N GLY A 160 5.34 0.18 -4.92
CA GLY A 160 4.01 -0.14 -5.44
C GLY A 160 3.94 -0.02 -6.95
N ARG A 161 4.48 1.06 -7.50
CA ARG A 161 4.53 1.29 -8.95
C ARG A 161 5.28 0.18 -9.68
N TYR A 162 6.42 -0.24 -9.15
CA TYR A 162 7.23 -1.29 -9.76
C TYR A 162 6.43 -2.58 -9.95
N PHE A 163 5.76 -3.05 -8.88
CA PHE A 163 5.00 -4.30 -8.94
C PHE A 163 3.70 -4.17 -9.71
N LEU A 164 3.00 -3.04 -9.61
CA LEU A 164 1.79 -2.80 -10.39
C LEU A 164 2.09 -2.76 -11.90
N GLU A 165 3.16 -2.08 -12.31
CA GLU A 165 3.56 -2.04 -13.71
C GLU A 165 3.93 -3.43 -14.23
N ARG A 166 4.67 -4.21 -13.46
CA ARG A 166 5.12 -5.53 -13.88
C ARG A 166 4.06 -6.60 -13.86
N ARG A 167 3.14 -6.54 -12.89
CA ARG A 167 2.16 -7.61 -12.68
C ARG A 167 0.82 -7.33 -13.34
N VAL A 168 0.49 -6.07 -13.56
CA VAL A 168 -0.81 -5.66 -14.10
C VAL A 168 -0.68 -5.14 -15.53
N LEU A 169 0.31 -4.29 -15.81
CA LEU A 169 0.44 -3.61 -17.09
C LEU A 169 1.35 -4.34 -18.10
N ALA A 170 2.42 -5.00 -17.64
CA ALA A 170 3.38 -5.67 -18.52
C ALA A 170 2.89 -6.98 -19.16
N PRO A 171 2.05 -7.82 -18.52
CA PRO A 171 1.64 -9.10 -19.11
C PRO A 171 0.70 -9.00 -20.32
N ARG A 172 0.33 -7.80 -20.74
CA ARG A 172 -0.61 -7.59 -21.86
C ARG A 172 0.07 -7.28 -23.18
N GLY A 173 1.36 -7.53 -23.23
CA GLY A 173 2.11 -7.41 -24.48
C GLY A 173 1.81 -8.55 -25.45
#